data_fe9e8cd894a207b76cd67fc110f39d18
#
_entry.id   fe9e8cd894a207b76cd67fc110f39d18
#
_cell.length_a   1.000
_cell.length_b   1.000
_cell.length_c   1.000
_cell.angle_alpha   90.00
_cell.angle_beta   90.00
_cell.angle_gamma   90.00
#
_symmetry.space_group_name_H-M   'P 1'
#
loop_
_entity.id
_entity.type
_entity.pdbx_description
1 polymer ?
#
loop_
_entity_poly.entity_id
_entity_poly.type
_entity_poly.pdbx_seq_one_letter_code
_entity_poly.pdbx_strand_id
1 'polypeptide(L)'
;MTLTELLVSLALAGVLAVAALSVLEQGQRAWATGAARAESQQSARVALERLVSDLRAAGFGGNGFDAVAIAEPERVVLQQDLDGDGAIATSGERVTWRLDGSILRRDAGGGAQPVVNGVRALVLRYFDARGVVISAPQHVRMVVVVLTTAPDGAGSNAPSATVSTRVRLRNR
;
A
#
# COMPACT_ATOMS: atom_id res chain seq x y z
N MET A 1 4.68 43.71 49.17
CA MET A 1 4.20 42.35 48.74
C MET A 1 3.81 41.60 49.98
N THR A 2 2.59 41.17 50.03
CA THR A 2 2.04 40.37 51.13
C THR A 2 2.25 38.87 50.81
N LEU A 3 2.33 38.02 51.82
CA LEU A 3 2.46 36.58 51.63
C LEU A 3 1.27 35.99 50.84
N THR A 4 0.12 36.57 50.96
CA THR A 4 -1.11 36.22 50.19
C THR A 4 -0.97 36.55 48.71
N GLU A 5 -0.42 37.66 48.34
CA GLU A 5 -0.16 38.01 46.92
C GLU A 5 0.80 37.04 46.26
N LEU A 6 1.83 36.62 47.00
CA LEU A 6 2.80 35.65 46.49
C LEU A 6 2.18 34.24 46.29
N LEU A 7 1.32 33.80 47.22
CA LEU A 7 0.61 32.53 47.08
C LEU A 7 -0.37 32.55 45.91
N VAL A 8 -1.12 33.63 45.74
CA VAL A 8 -2.07 33.75 44.60
C VAL A 8 -1.32 33.80 43.27
N SER A 9 -0.25 34.55 43.19
CA SER A 9 0.54 34.61 41.94
C SER A 9 1.19 33.25 41.59
N LEU A 10 1.67 32.51 42.59
CA LEU A 10 2.21 31.17 42.38
C LEU A 10 1.12 30.19 41.94
N ALA A 11 -0.05 30.25 42.52
CA ALA A 11 -1.21 29.41 42.14
C ALA A 11 -1.63 29.68 40.68
N LEU A 12 -1.74 30.96 40.31
CA LEU A 12 -2.05 31.35 38.92
C LEU A 12 -0.99 30.93 37.94
N ALA A 13 0.29 31.12 38.30
CA ALA A 13 1.40 30.64 37.45
C ALA A 13 1.37 29.12 37.26
N GLY A 14 1.01 28.37 38.32
CA GLY A 14 0.86 26.91 38.24
C GLY A 14 -0.27 26.48 37.30
N VAL A 15 -1.44 27.14 37.37
CA VAL A 15 -2.57 26.86 36.48
C VAL A 15 -2.18 27.16 35.00
N LEU A 16 -1.52 28.27 34.76
CA LEU A 16 -1.06 28.63 33.40
C LEU A 16 -0.02 27.63 32.88
N ALA A 17 0.90 27.16 33.73
CA ALA A 17 1.88 26.16 33.35
C ALA A 17 1.22 24.82 32.96
N VAL A 18 0.27 24.36 33.77
CA VAL A 18 -0.50 23.12 33.45
C VAL A 18 -1.29 23.28 32.16
N ALA A 19 -1.94 24.42 31.94
CA ALA A 19 -2.66 24.68 30.71
C ALA A 19 -1.72 24.69 29.48
N ALA A 20 -0.55 25.32 29.59
CA ALA A 20 0.45 25.32 28.53
C ALA A 20 0.98 23.93 28.21
N LEU A 21 1.27 23.11 29.24
CA LEU A 21 1.72 21.73 29.04
C LEU A 21 0.65 20.86 28.38
N SER A 22 -0.63 21.01 28.75
CA SER A 22 -1.70 20.24 28.11
C SER A 22 -1.90 20.59 26.64
N VAL A 23 -1.73 21.85 26.26
CA VAL A 23 -1.76 22.28 24.84
C VAL A 23 -0.58 21.69 24.09
N LEU A 24 0.62 21.71 24.69
CA LEU A 24 1.82 21.13 24.08
C LEU A 24 1.65 19.62 23.84
N GLU A 25 1.17 18.88 24.82
CA GLU A 25 0.90 17.43 24.65
C GLU A 25 -0.12 17.14 23.55
N GLN A 26 -1.21 17.91 23.48
CA GLN A 26 -2.20 17.76 22.43
C GLN A 26 -1.60 18.06 21.04
N GLY A 27 -0.79 19.08 20.94
CA GLY A 27 -0.04 19.43 19.73
C GLY A 27 0.90 18.30 19.26
N GLN A 28 1.65 17.72 20.17
CA GLN A 28 2.55 16.59 19.87
C GLN A 28 1.77 15.35 19.40
N ARG A 29 0.65 15.02 20.05
CA ARG A 29 -0.23 13.89 19.64
C ARG A 29 -0.84 14.12 18.25
N ALA A 30 -1.32 15.32 17.98
CA ALA A 30 -1.88 15.69 16.70
C ALA A 30 -0.83 15.59 15.57
N TRP A 31 0.38 16.09 15.85
CA TRP A 31 1.51 16.01 14.92
C TRP A 31 1.92 14.56 14.62
N ALA A 32 2.07 13.73 15.65
CA ALA A 32 2.41 12.32 15.50
C ALA A 32 1.36 11.57 14.67
N THR A 33 0.07 11.84 14.90
CA THR A 33 -1.03 11.26 14.11
C THR A 33 -0.98 11.71 12.65
N GLY A 34 -0.68 12.97 12.41
CA GLY A 34 -0.53 13.53 11.07
C GLY A 34 0.64 12.91 10.31
N ALA A 35 1.80 12.78 10.96
CA ALA A 35 2.98 12.16 10.41
C ALA A 35 2.73 10.68 10.05
N ALA A 36 2.10 9.91 10.94
CA ALA A 36 1.75 8.52 10.71
C ALA A 36 0.78 8.34 9.52
N ARG A 37 -0.17 9.25 9.33
CA ARG A 37 -1.06 9.26 8.16
C ARG A 37 -0.29 9.54 6.86
N ALA A 38 0.59 10.52 6.88
CA ALA A 38 1.40 10.87 5.72
C ALA A 38 2.31 9.71 5.29
N GLU A 39 2.95 9.03 6.24
CA GLU A 39 3.76 7.85 6.00
C GLU A 39 2.94 6.72 5.37
N SER A 40 1.77 6.40 5.94
CA SER A 40 0.88 5.37 5.39
C SER A 40 0.45 5.68 3.96
N GLN A 41 0.11 6.93 3.67
CA GLN A 41 -0.27 7.36 2.32
C GLN A 41 0.90 7.26 1.33
N GLN A 42 2.10 7.66 1.74
CA GLN A 42 3.29 7.57 0.90
C GLN A 42 3.64 6.12 0.59
N SER A 43 3.65 5.25 1.59
CA SER A 43 3.91 3.82 1.43
C SER A 43 2.90 3.15 0.49
N ALA A 44 1.61 3.43 0.68
CA ALA A 44 0.55 2.93 -0.20
C ALA A 44 0.73 3.38 -1.66
N ARG A 45 1.11 4.65 -1.87
CA ARG A 45 1.31 5.20 -3.21
C ARG A 45 2.49 4.54 -3.93
N VAL A 46 3.64 4.42 -3.26
CA VAL A 46 4.84 3.79 -3.83
C VAL A 46 4.57 2.34 -4.21
N ALA A 47 3.92 1.58 -3.31
CA ALA A 47 3.56 0.18 -3.59
C ALA A 47 2.59 0.07 -4.78
N LEU A 48 1.58 0.94 -4.83
CA LEU A 48 0.60 0.96 -5.91
C LEU A 48 1.25 1.31 -7.25
N GLU A 49 2.13 2.31 -7.30
CA GLU A 49 2.86 2.71 -8.52
C GLU A 49 3.70 1.56 -9.06
N ARG A 50 4.40 0.82 -8.19
CA ARG A 50 5.18 -0.34 -8.59
C ARG A 50 4.31 -1.47 -9.13
N LEU A 51 3.22 -1.80 -8.45
CA LEU A 51 2.26 -2.83 -8.90
C LEU A 51 1.62 -2.43 -10.25
N VAL A 52 1.25 -1.16 -10.41
CA VAL A 52 0.71 -0.63 -11.68
C VAL A 52 1.72 -0.74 -12.81
N SER A 53 3.00 -0.47 -12.54
CA SER A 53 4.07 -0.63 -13.52
C SER A 53 4.17 -2.08 -14.01
N ASP A 54 4.19 -3.05 -13.09
CA ASP A 54 4.25 -4.47 -13.43
C ASP A 54 2.97 -4.94 -14.18
N LEU A 55 1.78 -4.47 -13.76
CA LEU A 55 0.52 -4.76 -14.45
C LEU A 55 0.52 -4.22 -15.89
N ARG A 56 1.13 -3.06 -16.15
CA ARG A 56 1.23 -2.50 -17.50
C ARG A 56 2.24 -3.22 -18.38
N ALA A 57 3.29 -3.77 -17.78
CA ALA A 57 4.30 -4.57 -18.47
C ALA A 57 3.81 -6.00 -18.78
N ALA A 58 2.82 -6.49 -18.03
CA ALA A 58 2.28 -7.82 -18.21
C ALA A 58 1.82 -8.08 -19.65
N GLY A 59 2.17 -9.25 -20.21
CA GLY A 59 1.92 -9.65 -21.59
C GLY A 59 2.90 -9.07 -22.61
N PHE A 60 3.93 -8.33 -22.18
CA PHE A 60 4.97 -7.85 -23.09
C PHE A 60 5.73 -9.03 -23.73
N GLY A 61 6.10 -8.89 -25.01
CA GLY A 61 6.91 -9.86 -25.78
C GLY A 61 6.12 -11.02 -26.37
N GLY A 62 4.87 -11.29 -25.99
CA GLY A 62 4.35 -12.59 -26.25
C GLY A 62 3.00 -12.83 -26.91
N ASN A 63 2.98 -13.79 -27.81
CA ASN A 63 1.77 -14.44 -28.32
C ASN A 63 1.61 -15.89 -27.80
N GLY A 64 2.46 -16.37 -26.91
CA GLY A 64 2.48 -17.77 -26.47
C GLY A 64 2.06 -18.00 -25.01
N PHE A 65 1.84 -16.95 -24.22
CA PHE A 65 1.54 -17.05 -22.80
C PHE A 65 0.47 -16.06 -22.36
N ASP A 66 -0.08 -16.29 -21.16
CA ASP A 66 -1.06 -15.39 -20.56
C ASP A 66 -0.39 -14.28 -19.75
N ALA A 67 -0.78 -13.01 -19.96
CA ALA A 67 -0.25 -11.89 -19.18
C ALA A 67 -0.49 -12.04 -17.67
N VAL A 68 -1.57 -12.73 -17.30
CA VAL A 68 -1.90 -13.09 -15.92
C VAL A 68 -1.97 -14.59 -15.84
N ALA A 69 -1.09 -15.20 -15.05
CA ALA A 69 -1.09 -16.65 -14.83
C ALA A 69 -1.96 -17.06 -13.63
N ILE A 70 -2.04 -16.19 -12.60
CA ILE A 70 -2.87 -16.39 -11.41
C ILE A 70 -3.61 -15.09 -11.11
N ALA A 71 -4.91 -15.18 -10.87
CA ALA A 71 -5.82 -14.06 -10.58
C ALA A 71 -6.60 -14.35 -9.29
N GLU A 72 -5.98 -14.10 -8.14
CA GLU A 72 -6.58 -14.27 -6.80
C GLU A 72 -6.82 -12.91 -6.14
N PRO A 73 -7.70 -12.79 -5.14
CA PRO A 73 -8.00 -11.51 -4.50
C PRO A 73 -6.81 -10.82 -3.83
N GLU A 74 -5.85 -11.58 -3.29
CA GLU A 74 -4.67 -11.09 -2.56
C GLU A 74 -3.35 -11.50 -3.21
N ARG A 75 -3.43 -12.14 -4.40
CA ARG A 75 -2.27 -12.59 -5.14
C ARG A 75 -2.50 -12.48 -6.64
N VAL A 76 -1.49 -11.98 -7.34
CA VAL A 76 -1.46 -11.99 -8.81
C VAL A 76 -0.10 -12.47 -9.28
N VAL A 77 -0.10 -13.30 -10.32
CA VAL A 77 1.12 -13.69 -11.04
C VAL A 77 1.03 -13.14 -12.44
N LEU A 78 1.97 -12.28 -12.77
CA LEU A 78 2.10 -11.62 -14.06
C LEU A 78 3.21 -12.29 -14.87
N GLN A 79 3.06 -12.32 -16.18
CA GLN A 79 4.04 -12.87 -17.12
C GLN A 79 4.36 -11.86 -18.19
N GLN A 80 5.62 -11.84 -18.60
CA GLN A 80 6.17 -11.02 -19.68
C GLN A 80 7.39 -11.74 -20.24
N ASP A 81 7.61 -11.64 -21.52
CA ASP A 81 8.80 -12.17 -22.20
C ASP A 81 9.78 -11.02 -22.43
N LEU A 82 10.88 -11.02 -21.69
CA LEU A 82 11.87 -9.93 -21.71
C LEU A 82 12.99 -10.15 -22.72
N ASP A 83 13.33 -11.40 -22.99
CA ASP A 83 14.42 -11.77 -23.89
C ASP A 83 13.95 -12.13 -25.31
N GLY A 84 12.62 -12.29 -25.49
CA GLY A 84 12.02 -12.52 -26.81
C GLY A 84 12.11 -13.97 -27.29
N ASP A 85 12.32 -14.93 -26.36
CA ASP A 85 12.45 -16.36 -26.70
C ASP A 85 11.09 -17.08 -26.75
N GLY A 86 10.01 -16.40 -26.32
CA GLY A 86 8.64 -16.93 -26.29
C GLY A 86 8.34 -17.83 -25.09
N ALA A 87 9.28 -18.03 -24.18
CA ALA A 87 9.12 -18.80 -22.95
C ALA A 87 9.10 -17.88 -21.72
N ILE A 88 8.52 -18.33 -20.62
CA ILE A 88 8.52 -17.60 -19.33
C ILE A 88 9.42 -18.37 -18.37
N ALA A 89 10.70 -18.23 -18.56
CA ALA A 89 11.75 -19.02 -17.89
C ALA A 89 12.78 -18.18 -17.15
N THR A 90 13.09 -16.96 -17.64
CA THR A 90 14.15 -16.13 -17.07
C THR A 90 13.68 -15.27 -15.90
N SER A 91 14.65 -14.80 -15.09
CA SER A 91 14.37 -13.93 -13.96
C SER A 91 13.76 -12.61 -14.44
N GLY A 92 12.68 -12.16 -13.79
CA GLY A 92 11.95 -10.95 -14.17
C GLY A 92 10.77 -11.20 -15.09
N GLU A 93 10.66 -12.34 -15.74
CA GLU A 93 9.55 -12.66 -16.66
C GLU A 93 8.30 -13.13 -15.94
N ARG A 94 8.46 -13.71 -14.78
CA ARG A 94 7.35 -14.03 -13.88
C ARG A 94 7.44 -13.17 -12.66
N VAL A 95 6.44 -12.31 -12.47
CA VAL A 95 6.35 -11.40 -11.32
C VAL A 95 5.16 -11.78 -10.47
N THR A 96 5.42 -12.15 -9.22
CA THR A 96 4.38 -12.50 -8.24
C THR A 96 4.23 -11.37 -7.25
N TRP A 97 3.00 -10.88 -7.10
CA TRP A 97 2.60 -10.01 -6.01
C TRP A 97 1.68 -10.77 -5.07
N ARG A 98 1.92 -10.69 -3.78
CA ARG A 98 1.08 -11.31 -2.76
C ARG A 98 1.08 -10.53 -1.46
N LEU A 99 -0.04 -10.58 -0.77
CA LEU A 99 -0.12 -10.18 0.63
C LEU A 99 0.33 -11.36 1.49
N ASP A 100 1.27 -11.12 2.40
CA ASP A 100 1.82 -12.10 3.35
C ASP A 100 1.72 -11.50 4.76
N GLY A 101 0.66 -11.87 5.48
CA GLY A 101 0.29 -11.18 6.72
C GLY A 101 0.00 -9.71 6.49
N SER A 102 0.84 -8.82 7.03
CA SER A 102 0.74 -7.36 6.84
C SER A 102 1.79 -6.81 5.87
N ILE A 103 2.45 -7.66 5.09
CA ILE A 103 3.53 -7.26 4.20
C ILE A 103 3.13 -7.55 2.76
N LEU A 104 3.12 -6.52 1.92
CA LEU A 104 2.99 -6.71 0.48
C LEU A 104 4.36 -7.08 -0.09
N ARG A 105 4.44 -8.26 -0.70
CA ARG A 105 5.68 -8.81 -1.27
C ARG A 105 5.62 -8.87 -2.78
N ARG A 106 6.77 -8.66 -3.39
CA ARG A 106 7.03 -8.84 -4.82
C ARG A 106 8.15 -9.86 -5.03
N ASP A 107 7.92 -10.81 -5.89
CA ASP A 107 8.92 -11.78 -6.36
C ASP A 107 9.04 -11.70 -7.88
N ALA A 108 10.24 -11.49 -8.37
CA ALA A 108 10.55 -11.45 -9.80
C ALA A 108 11.68 -12.43 -10.15
N GLY A 109 11.76 -13.57 -9.44
CA GLY A 109 12.77 -14.60 -9.66
C GLY A 109 13.94 -14.58 -8.69
N GLY A 110 14.07 -13.55 -7.84
CA GLY A 110 15.11 -13.43 -6.80
C GLY A 110 14.59 -13.67 -5.38
N GLY A 111 13.40 -14.24 -5.24
CA GLY A 111 12.71 -14.40 -3.96
C GLY A 111 11.78 -13.24 -3.62
N ALA A 112 10.86 -13.51 -2.70
CA ALA A 112 9.79 -12.58 -2.34
C ALA A 112 10.30 -11.43 -1.45
N GLN A 113 10.59 -10.29 -2.05
CA GLN A 113 11.06 -9.08 -1.37
C GLN A 113 9.90 -8.27 -0.80
N PRO A 114 10.01 -7.71 0.42
CA PRO A 114 9.02 -6.80 0.97
C PRO A 114 9.03 -5.48 0.19
N VAL A 115 7.85 -4.99 -0.16
CA VAL A 115 7.66 -3.69 -0.84
C VAL A 115 7.12 -2.66 0.13
N VAL A 116 6.12 -3.03 0.93
CA VAL A 116 5.55 -2.19 1.96
C VAL A 116 5.04 -3.04 3.13
N ASN A 117 5.30 -2.56 4.35
CA ASN A 117 4.78 -3.10 5.59
C ASN A 117 3.48 -2.37 5.98
N GLY A 118 2.80 -2.89 7.00
CA GLY A 118 1.59 -2.24 7.53
C GLY A 118 0.39 -2.32 6.58
N VAL A 119 0.35 -3.29 5.67
CA VAL A 119 -0.80 -3.52 4.80
C VAL A 119 -1.93 -4.14 5.61
N ARG A 120 -3.09 -3.50 5.61
CA ARG A 120 -4.32 -3.98 6.25
C ARG A 120 -5.17 -4.80 5.31
N ALA A 121 -5.19 -4.42 4.03
CA ALA A 121 -5.93 -5.15 3.01
C ALA A 121 -5.33 -4.89 1.62
N LEU A 122 -5.27 -5.94 0.82
CA LEU A 122 -5.09 -5.89 -0.62
C LEU A 122 -6.31 -6.55 -1.25
N VAL A 123 -6.97 -5.85 -2.17
CA VAL A 123 -8.08 -6.43 -2.92
C VAL A 123 -7.82 -6.23 -4.41
N LEU A 124 -7.68 -7.35 -5.12
CA LEU A 124 -7.53 -7.40 -6.56
C LEU A 124 -8.84 -7.91 -7.17
N ARG A 125 -9.40 -7.14 -8.11
CA ARG A 125 -10.58 -7.53 -8.88
C ARG A 125 -10.23 -7.53 -10.36
N TYR A 126 -10.62 -8.58 -11.03
CA TYR A 126 -10.26 -8.85 -12.42
C TYR A 126 -11.49 -8.72 -13.31
N PHE A 127 -11.31 -8.13 -14.48
CA PHE A 127 -12.39 -7.87 -15.43
C PHE A 127 -11.98 -8.25 -16.85
N ASP A 128 -12.94 -8.73 -17.61
CA ASP A 128 -12.78 -9.00 -19.03
C ASP A 128 -12.85 -7.73 -19.90
N ALA A 129 -12.85 -7.90 -21.22
CA ALA A 129 -12.96 -6.81 -22.18
C ALA A 129 -14.31 -6.06 -22.12
N ARG A 130 -15.35 -6.72 -21.59
CA ARG A 130 -16.71 -6.18 -21.45
C ARG A 130 -16.93 -5.51 -20.10
N GLY A 131 -15.94 -5.58 -19.18
CA GLY A 131 -16.07 -5.06 -17.83
C GLY A 131 -16.81 -5.99 -16.86
N VAL A 132 -16.96 -7.26 -17.22
CA VAL A 132 -17.53 -8.27 -16.33
C VAL A 132 -16.45 -8.80 -15.40
N VAL A 133 -16.79 -9.00 -14.11
CA VAL A 133 -15.88 -9.59 -13.12
C VAL A 133 -15.64 -11.05 -13.48
N ILE A 134 -14.38 -11.44 -13.52
CA ILE A 134 -13.94 -12.80 -13.85
C ILE A 134 -12.87 -13.28 -12.88
N SER A 135 -12.71 -14.61 -12.80
CA SER A 135 -11.61 -15.27 -12.10
C SER A 135 -10.68 -16.04 -13.05
N ALA A 136 -11.04 -16.16 -14.33
CA ALA A 136 -10.25 -16.88 -15.34
C ALA A 136 -9.10 -16.00 -15.84
N PRO A 137 -7.82 -16.33 -15.54
CA PRO A 137 -6.67 -15.47 -15.79
C PRO A 137 -6.48 -15.09 -17.28
N GLN A 138 -6.75 -16.04 -18.18
CA GLN A 138 -6.58 -15.86 -19.64
C GLN A 138 -7.49 -14.79 -20.24
N HIS A 139 -8.58 -14.45 -19.56
CA HIS A 139 -9.54 -13.44 -20.05
C HIS A 139 -9.38 -12.08 -19.38
N VAL A 140 -8.43 -11.93 -18.45
CA VAL A 140 -8.21 -10.65 -17.76
C VAL A 140 -7.76 -9.57 -18.75
N ARG A 141 -8.47 -8.44 -18.75
CA ARG A 141 -8.13 -7.25 -19.53
C ARG A 141 -7.96 -6.02 -18.67
N MET A 142 -8.50 -6.05 -17.47
CA MET A 142 -8.43 -4.94 -16.54
C MET A 142 -8.35 -5.46 -15.12
N VAL A 143 -7.54 -4.81 -14.29
CA VAL A 143 -7.39 -5.09 -12.86
C VAL A 143 -7.71 -3.83 -12.07
N VAL A 144 -8.58 -3.95 -11.08
CA VAL A 144 -8.79 -2.93 -10.06
C VAL A 144 -8.04 -3.35 -8.82
N VAL A 145 -7.17 -2.47 -8.35
CA VAL A 145 -6.36 -2.66 -7.15
C VAL A 145 -6.86 -1.73 -6.07
N VAL A 146 -7.15 -2.27 -4.90
CA VAL A 146 -7.43 -1.50 -3.68
C VAL A 146 -6.41 -1.92 -2.63
N LEU A 147 -5.65 -0.97 -2.12
CA LEU A 147 -4.63 -1.17 -1.11
C LEU A 147 -4.92 -0.28 0.10
N THR A 148 -5.03 -0.90 1.27
CA THR A 148 -5.18 -0.18 2.55
C THR A 148 -3.94 -0.42 3.39
N THR A 149 -3.31 0.66 3.85
CA THR A 149 -2.10 0.63 4.69
C THR A 149 -2.34 1.39 5.99
N ALA A 150 -1.60 1.02 7.02
CA ALA A 150 -1.49 1.73 8.29
C ALA A 150 0.00 1.80 8.68
N PRO A 151 0.40 2.61 9.64
CA PRO A 151 1.76 2.59 10.16
C PRO A 151 2.15 1.18 10.62
N ASP A 152 3.39 0.78 10.34
CA ASP A 152 3.87 -0.57 10.67
C ASP A 152 3.81 -0.81 12.18
N GLY A 153 3.39 -2.00 12.59
CA GLY A 153 3.19 -2.34 14.00
C GLY A 153 2.03 -1.63 14.71
N ALA A 154 1.28 -0.79 14.03
CA ALA A 154 0.19 -0.04 14.64
C ALA A 154 -1.04 -0.93 14.91
N GLY A 155 -1.70 -0.68 16.04
CA GLY A 155 -2.92 -1.38 16.44
C GLY A 155 -4.10 -1.19 15.46
N SER A 156 -5.18 -1.95 15.63
CA SER A 156 -6.34 -1.95 14.73
C SER A 156 -7.00 -0.59 14.53
N ASN A 157 -6.93 0.28 15.53
CA ASN A 157 -7.52 1.64 15.52
C ASN A 157 -6.59 2.71 14.95
N ALA A 158 -5.39 2.35 14.48
CA ALA A 158 -4.48 3.33 13.91
C ALA A 158 -5.03 3.94 12.61
N PRO A 159 -4.67 5.20 12.31
CA PRO A 159 -5.04 5.83 11.06
C PRO A 159 -4.59 4.98 9.87
N SER A 160 -5.49 4.73 8.94
CA SER A 160 -5.21 3.98 7.73
C SER A 160 -5.43 4.85 6.49
N ALA A 161 -4.71 4.53 5.42
CA ALA A 161 -4.87 5.13 4.11
C ALA A 161 -5.31 4.06 3.12
N THR A 162 -6.35 4.35 2.34
CA THR A 162 -6.79 3.49 1.24
C THR A 162 -6.56 4.20 -0.07
N VAL A 163 -5.87 3.52 -0.98
CA VAL A 163 -5.64 3.97 -2.35
C VAL A 163 -6.20 2.93 -3.31
N SER A 164 -6.77 3.39 -4.41
CA SER A 164 -7.29 2.49 -5.43
C SER A 164 -6.96 2.98 -6.83
N THR A 165 -6.80 2.05 -7.74
CA THR A 165 -6.57 2.36 -9.15
C THR A 165 -7.14 1.27 -10.04
N ARG A 166 -7.40 1.64 -11.30
CA ARG A 166 -7.82 0.73 -12.36
C ARG A 166 -6.74 0.68 -13.44
N VAL A 167 -6.28 -0.50 -13.78
CA VAL A 167 -5.22 -0.71 -14.77
C VAL A 167 -5.76 -1.59 -15.88
N ARG A 168 -5.68 -1.11 -17.12
CA ARG A 168 -5.92 -1.93 -18.32
C ARG A 168 -4.60 -2.54 -18.78
N LEU A 169 -4.60 -3.84 -19.01
CA LEU A 169 -3.45 -4.54 -19.60
C LEU A 169 -3.29 -4.09 -21.06
N ARG A 170 -2.07 -3.65 -21.41
CA ARG A 170 -1.81 -3.05 -22.74
C ARG A 170 -1.42 -4.08 -23.79
N ASN A 171 -0.74 -5.13 -23.37
CA ASN A 171 -0.13 -6.12 -24.26
C ASN A 171 -1.01 -7.36 -24.41
N ARG A 172 -2.32 -7.15 -24.73
CA ARG A 172 -3.34 -8.21 -24.79
C ARG A 172 -4.39 -7.91 -25.88
#